data_be13c5bb7e9f005a58d7d95bfd05ecb2
#
_entry.id   be13c5bb7e9f005a58d7d95bfd05ecb2
#
_cell.length_a   1.000
_cell.length_b   1.000
_cell.length_c   1.000
_cell.angle_alpha   90.00
_cell.angle_beta   90.00
_cell.angle_gamma   90.00
#
_symmetry.space_group_name_H-M   'P 1'
#
loop_
_entity.id
_entity.type
_entity.pdbx_description
1 polymer ?
#
loop_
_entity_poly.entity_id
_entity_poly.type
_entity_poly.pdbx_seq_one_letter_code
_entity_poly.pdbx_strand_id
1 'polypeptide(L)'
;VTTRKGEVGRIGQKRYGGVFYEEFLPELRGRRGMAAYSEMAANDDLVGAILYAIKMLIRQVDWNVAPGGASEKDQEAADFVLECMADMQDTWTDTISEILSFLTFGWSAHEIVYKRRCGSSRDPRLNSKYNDSLVGWMKLPIRSQESLYQWEYDENDNLIAMTQMPPPNFELITIPAEKLLFFRTESSKGNPEGHSILRNAYRSWYFKRRIQEIEGIGIERDLAGFPVLTAPEGTDIWDQNDPEMVAILNNAQAIVQNIRRDHLEGLVLPSGWKLELLSSGGDRQFDTNKVIDRYDTRIAMTVMADFVLLGHQQTGSFALSDNKTHIFSMAIEAFLDVICEQFNNKAIPDLMKMNGEHFAGLTDYPHLTHGDVEDVDLDKLGNYLKNVTTSGLLVPDEGVEDYIREAAGLPKRLDDYVPMPGEDREPGKVRTTQKPKKDTGDKMGGLDDEEPEEDPEAVEKARKDLGRD
;
A
#
# COMPACT_ATOMS: atom_id res chain seq x y z
N VAL A 1 -29.23 -33.23 31.35
CA VAL A 1 -28.66 -31.85 31.19
C VAL A 1 -28.96 -31.48 29.75
N THR A 2 -29.94 -30.61 29.54
CA THR A 2 -30.31 -30.09 28.21
C THR A 2 -29.20 -29.17 27.77
N THR A 3 -28.39 -29.59 26.82
CA THR A 3 -27.34 -28.75 26.19
C THR A 3 -28.05 -27.57 25.51
N ARG A 4 -27.90 -26.36 26.04
CA ARG A 4 -28.40 -25.14 25.39
C ARG A 4 -27.66 -24.97 24.08
N LYS A 5 -28.37 -24.97 22.94
CA LYS A 5 -27.80 -24.85 21.59
C LYS A 5 -27.61 -23.39 21.14
N GLY A 6 -27.84 -22.41 22.01
CA GLY A 6 -27.69 -20.99 21.68
C GLY A 6 -26.63 -20.31 22.55
N GLU A 7 -26.11 -19.20 22.04
CA GLU A 7 -25.20 -18.32 22.77
C GLU A 7 -25.87 -17.78 24.04
N VAL A 8 -25.18 -17.82 25.17
CA VAL A 8 -25.69 -17.36 26.48
C VAL A 8 -24.91 -16.14 26.98
N GLY A 9 -23.68 -15.97 26.52
CA GLY A 9 -22.79 -14.88 26.88
C GLY A 9 -22.97 -13.67 25.97
N ARG A 10 -22.29 -12.59 26.30
CA ARG A 10 -22.13 -11.40 25.46
C ARG A 10 -20.67 -11.08 25.25
N ILE A 11 -20.33 -10.52 24.08
CA ILE A 11 -18.93 -10.23 23.68
C ILE A 11 -18.29 -9.15 24.55
N GLY A 12 -19.09 -8.27 25.22
CA GLY A 12 -18.59 -7.23 26.10
C GLY A 12 -17.91 -6.07 25.38
N GLN A 13 -18.44 -5.70 24.21
CA GLN A 13 -18.00 -4.50 23.47
C GLN A 13 -18.35 -3.23 24.24
N LYS A 14 -17.41 -2.27 24.25
CA LYS A 14 -17.66 -0.92 24.75
C LYS A 14 -18.34 -0.09 23.66
N ARG A 15 -19.65 -0.27 23.51
CA ARG A 15 -20.47 0.37 22.50
C ARG A 15 -21.62 1.14 23.16
N TYR A 16 -21.81 2.38 22.74
CA TYR A 16 -22.91 3.21 23.19
C TYR A 16 -23.51 3.94 21.98
N GLY A 17 -24.82 3.76 21.74
CA GLY A 17 -25.52 4.41 20.63
C GLY A 17 -24.95 4.06 19.26
N GLY A 18 -24.48 2.81 19.04
CA GLY A 18 -23.90 2.38 17.77
C GLY A 18 -22.47 2.88 17.48
N VAL A 19 -21.85 3.56 18.46
CA VAL A 19 -20.46 4.05 18.36
C VAL A 19 -19.55 3.25 19.29
N PHE A 20 -18.35 2.93 18.82
CA PHE A 20 -17.35 2.18 19.58
C PHE A 20 -16.44 3.10 20.39
N TYR A 21 -16.13 2.67 21.62
CA TYR A 21 -15.25 3.36 22.56
C TYR A 21 -14.09 2.46 23.01
N GLU A 22 -13.69 1.50 22.15
CA GLU A 22 -12.56 0.61 22.44
C GLU A 22 -11.20 1.32 22.36
N GLU A 23 -11.08 2.38 21.53
CA GLU A 23 -9.85 3.14 21.39
C GLU A 23 -9.57 3.96 22.67
N PHE A 24 -8.34 3.80 23.19
CA PHE A 24 -7.90 4.48 24.42
C PHE A 24 -7.72 6.00 24.21
N LEU A 25 -7.13 6.39 23.06
CA LEU A 25 -6.86 7.80 22.77
C LEU A 25 -8.11 8.49 22.22
N PRO A 26 -8.64 9.54 22.88
CA PRO A 26 -9.82 10.25 22.40
C PRO A 26 -9.63 10.88 21.00
N GLU A 27 -8.39 11.24 20.64
CA GLU A 27 -8.03 11.83 19.35
C GLU A 27 -8.19 10.83 18.20
N LEU A 28 -8.11 9.53 18.49
CA LEU A 28 -8.20 8.45 17.49
C LEU A 28 -9.59 7.80 17.44
N ARG A 29 -10.59 8.37 18.10
CA ARG A 29 -11.96 7.84 18.12
C ARG A 29 -12.82 8.42 17.00
N GLY A 30 -13.54 7.56 16.29
CA GLY A 30 -14.53 7.95 15.30
C GLY A 30 -13.97 8.94 14.25
N ARG A 31 -14.71 10.00 13.95
CA ARG A 31 -14.32 10.99 12.94
C ARG A 31 -12.97 11.69 13.20
N ARG A 32 -12.59 11.87 14.47
CA ARG A 32 -11.28 12.45 14.82
C ARG A 32 -10.15 11.51 14.43
N GLY A 33 -10.33 10.22 14.69
CA GLY A 33 -9.37 9.20 14.28
C GLY A 33 -9.24 9.12 12.76
N MET A 34 -10.36 9.19 12.03
CA MET A 34 -10.33 9.23 10.56
C MET A 34 -9.54 10.44 10.05
N ALA A 35 -9.79 11.64 10.61
CA ALA A 35 -9.06 12.84 10.25
C ALA A 35 -7.55 12.72 10.56
N ALA A 36 -7.19 12.17 11.73
CA ALA A 36 -5.79 11.96 12.11
C ALA A 36 -5.07 11.00 11.16
N TYR A 37 -5.70 9.86 10.82
CA TYR A 37 -5.12 8.90 9.88
C TYR A 37 -5.03 9.44 8.45
N SER A 38 -6.03 10.23 8.02
CA SER A 38 -5.98 10.93 6.73
C SER A 38 -4.82 11.91 6.69
N GLU A 39 -4.61 12.67 7.76
CA GLU A 39 -3.51 13.63 7.87
C GLU A 39 -2.15 12.91 7.84
N MET A 40 -2.00 11.82 8.59
CA MET A 40 -0.79 10.99 8.57
C MET A 40 -0.47 10.47 7.16
N ALA A 41 -1.48 9.93 6.48
CA ALA A 41 -1.32 9.33 5.16
C ALA A 41 -1.05 10.35 4.04
N ALA A 42 -1.59 11.58 4.16
CA ALA A 42 -1.51 12.59 3.12
C ALA A 42 -0.33 13.56 3.29
N ASN A 43 0.09 13.82 4.54
CA ASN A 43 1.05 14.89 4.84
C ASN A 43 2.39 14.40 5.40
N ASP A 44 2.50 13.13 5.83
CA ASP A 44 3.79 12.58 6.25
C ASP A 44 4.42 11.81 5.07
N ASP A 45 5.61 12.23 4.69
CA ASP A 45 6.37 11.70 3.55
C ASP A 45 6.69 10.21 3.70
N LEU A 46 7.12 9.77 4.90
CA LEU A 46 7.44 8.37 5.16
C LEU A 46 6.19 7.49 5.21
N VAL A 47 5.14 7.94 5.91
CA VAL A 47 3.86 7.20 5.99
C VAL A 47 3.24 7.08 4.60
N GLY A 48 3.24 8.16 3.83
CA GLY A 48 2.75 8.18 2.45
C GLY A 48 3.51 7.20 1.56
N ALA A 49 4.85 7.21 1.64
CA ALA A 49 5.70 6.31 0.86
C ALA A 49 5.45 4.83 1.19
N ILE A 50 5.34 4.49 2.47
CA ILE A 50 5.07 3.11 2.91
C ILE A 50 3.69 2.64 2.42
N LEU A 51 2.64 3.44 2.63
CA LEU A 51 1.30 3.09 2.15
C LEU A 51 1.25 2.97 0.63
N TYR A 52 1.97 3.82 -0.09
CA TYR A 52 2.09 3.75 -1.55
C TYR A 52 2.78 2.46 -1.99
N ALA A 53 3.90 2.09 -1.35
CA ALA A 53 4.62 0.87 -1.65
C ALA A 53 3.74 -0.38 -1.43
N ILE A 54 3.03 -0.47 -0.30
CA ILE A 54 2.10 -1.58 -0.01
C ILE A 54 1.01 -1.65 -1.09
N LYS A 55 0.40 -0.51 -1.44
CA LYS A 55 -0.65 -0.46 -2.47
C LYS A 55 -0.13 -0.90 -3.84
N MET A 56 1.09 -0.49 -4.21
CA MET A 56 1.68 -0.89 -5.49
C MET A 56 1.95 -2.39 -5.54
N LEU A 57 2.52 -2.96 -4.49
CA LEU A 57 2.79 -4.40 -4.42
C LEU A 57 1.48 -5.21 -4.53
N ILE A 58 0.44 -4.86 -3.78
CA ILE A 58 -0.85 -5.55 -3.83
C ILE A 58 -1.55 -5.41 -5.19
N ARG A 59 -1.38 -4.27 -5.87
CA ARG A 59 -1.97 -4.05 -7.21
C ARG A 59 -1.29 -4.82 -8.32
N GLN A 60 -0.05 -5.25 -8.11
CA GLN A 60 0.71 -6.06 -9.10
C GLN A 60 0.40 -7.55 -9.02
N VAL A 61 -0.20 -7.98 -7.92
CA VAL A 61 -0.54 -9.39 -7.70
C VAL A 61 -1.62 -9.84 -8.69
N ASP A 62 -1.42 -11.02 -9.26
CA ASP A 62 -2.41 -11.66 -10.13
C ASP A 62 -3.55 -12.25 -9.32
N TRP A 63 -4.77 -11.95 -9.73
CA TRP A 63 -5.99 -12.46 -9.11
C TRP A 63 -6.60 -13.55 -9.97
N ASN A 64 -6.80 -14.72 -9.39
CA ASN A 64 -7.35 -15.89 -10.05
C ASN A 64 -8.55 -16.45 -9.29
N VAL A 65 -9.34 -17.28 -9.94
CA VAL A 65 -10.45 -18.00 -9.31
C VAL A 65 -10.24 -19.48 -9.51
N ALA A 66 -10.02 -20.19 -8.42
CA ALA A 66 -9.89 -21.64 -8.43
C ALA A 66 -11.29 -22.30 -8.41
N PRO A 67 -11.54 -23.36 -9.19
CA PRO A 67 -12.78 -24.10 -9.16
C PRO A 67 -12.95 -24.84 -7.83
N GLY A 68 -14.20 -24.98 -7.35
CA GLY A 68 -14.52 -25.69 -6.10
C GLY A 68 -14.40 -27.22 -6.20
N GLY A 69 -14.20 -27.76 -7.40
CA GLY A 69 -14.04 -29.18 -7.66
C GLY A 69 -13.47 -29.46 -9.04
N ALA A 70 -13.43 -30.74 -9.43
CA ALA A 70 -12.82 -31.17 -10.70
C ALA A 70 -13.84 -31.34 -11.83
N SER A 71 -15.13 -31.02 -11.64
CA SER A 71 -16.12 -31.16 -12.68
C SER A 71 -16.07 -30.01 -13.67
N GLU A 72 -16.49 -30.25 -14.91
CA GLU A 72 -16.64 -29.22 -15.95
C GLU A 72 -17.50 -28.03 -15.44
N LYS A 73 -18.48 -28.32 -14.61
CA LYS A 73 -19.38 -27.34 -14.03
C LYS A 73 -18.72 -26.49 -12.95
N ASP A 74 -17.79 -27.06 -12.19
CA ASP A 74 -16.98 -26.31 -11.21
C ASP A 74 -16.04 -25.35 -11.94
N GLN A 75 -15.49 -25.75 -13.09
CA GLN A 75 -14.68 -24.87 -13.94
C GLN A 75 -15.53 -23.75 -14.56
N GLU A 76 -16.72 -24.05 -15.09
CA GLU A 76 -17.66 -23.05 -15.61
C GLU A 76 -18.01 -21.99 -14.55
N ALA A 77 -18.19 -22.42 -13.30
CA ALA A 77 -18.46 -21.50 -12.19
C ALA A 77 -17.28 -20.60 -11.86
N ALA A 78 -16.05 -21.10 -11.92
CA ALA A 78 -14.84 -20.32 -11.73
C ALA A 78 -14.66 -19.27 -12.84
N ASP A 79 -14.81 -19.68 -14.08
CA ASP A 79 -14.74 -18.81 -15.25
C ASP A 79 -15.82 -17.70 -15.18
N PHE A 80 -17.03 -18.06 -14.76
CA PHE A 80 -18.12 -17.09 -14.56
C PHE A 80 -17.78 -16.02 -13.52
N VAL A 81 -17.12 -16.36 -12.41
CA VAL A 81 -16.68 -15.36 -11.41
C VAL A 81 -15.62 -14.44 -11.98
N LEU A 82 -14.62 -14.97 -12.71
CA LEU A 82 -13.62 -14.18 -13.42
C LEU A 82 -14.25 -13.21 -14.42
N GLU A 83 -15.23 -13.69 -15.17
CA GLU A 83 -16.00 -12.86 -16.09
C GLU A 83 -16.76 -11.73 -15.36
N CYS A 84 -17.38 -12.04 -14.20
CA CYS A 84 -18.06 -11.03 -13.39
C CYS A 84 -17.10 -9.96 -12.88
N MET A 85 -15.88 -10.31 -12.49
CA MET A 85 -14.83 -9.35 -12.12
C MET A 85 -14.47 -8.44 -13.29
N ALA A 86 -14.32 -9.01 -14.50
CA ALA A 86 -13.96 -8.28 -15.71
C ALA A 86 -15.12 -7.43 -16.30
N ASP A 87 -16.36 -7.72 -15.93
CA ASP A 87 -17.58 -7.06 -16.44
C ASP A 87 -18.10 -5.95 -15.52
N MET A 88 -17.43 -5.65 -14.42
CA MET A 88 -17.77 -4.52 -13.54
C MET A 88 -17.62 -3.17 -14.25
N GLN A 89 -18.29 -2.13 -13.75
CA GLN A 89 -18.13 -0.75 -14.21
C GLN A 89 -16.74 -0.20 -13.91
N ASP A 90 -16.27 -0.42 -12.69
CA ASP A 90 -14.96 -0.04 -12.20
C ASP A 90 -13.99 -1.19 -12.46
N THR A 91 -12.72 -0.90 -12.69
CA THR A 91 -11.73 -1.97 -12.88
C THR A 91 -11.51 -2.72 -11.56
N TRP A 92 -11.15 -3.99 -11.66
CA TRP A 92 -10.78 -4.78 -10.48
C TRP A 92 -9.67 -4.10 -9.68
N THR A 93 -8.65 -3.58 -10.37
CA THR A 93 -7.53 -2.86 -9.76
C THR A 93 -7.97 -1.60 -9.01
N ASP A 94 -8.94 -0.85 -9.53
CA ASP A 94 -9.48 0.32 -8.83
C ASP A 94 -10.28 -0.11 -7.60
N THR A 95 -11.07 -1.17 -7.72
CA THR A 95 -11.80 -1.75 -6.58
C THR A 95 -10.85 -2.20 -5.48
N ILE A 96 -9.76 -2.90 -5.81
CA ILE A 96 -8.72 -3.27 -4.84
C ILE A 96 -8.10 -2.02 -4.21
N SER A 97 -7.83 -0.98 -5.00
CA SER A 97 -7.26 0.28 -4.48
C SER A 97 -8.15 0.96 -3.43
N GLU A 98 -9.47 0.92 -3.63
CA GLU A 98 -10.45 1.42 -2.66
C GLU A 98 -10.54 0.52 -1.43
N ILE A 99 -10.54 -0.82 -1.62
CA ILE A 99 -10.52 -1.80 -0.54
C ILE A 99 -9.34 -1.53 0.39
N LEU A 100 -8.15 -1.27 -0.15
CA LEU A 100 -6.92 -1.04 0.61
C LEU A 100 -6.95 0.19 1.53
N SER A 101 -8.02 1.00 1.49
CA SER A 101 -8.26 2.02 2.50
C SER A 101 -8.41 1.43 3.91
N PHE A 102 -8.72 0.12 4.03
CA PHE A 102 -8.78 -0.55 5.32
C PHE A 102 -7.43 -0.55 6.06
N LEU A 103 -6.31 -0.47 5.36
CA LEU A 103 -4.99 -0.34 5.97
C LEU A 103 -4.85 0.98 6.72
N THR A 104 -5.28 2.08 6.09
CA THR A 104 -5.20 3.41 6.67
C THR A 104 -6.18 3.60 7.82
N PHE A 105 -7.42 3.16 7.66
CA PHE A 105 -8.50 3.42 8.62
C PHE A 105 -8.81 2.25 9.55
N GLY A 106 -8.22 1.09 9.31
CA GLY A 106 -8.52 -0.15 10.03
C GLY A 106 -9.61 -0.99 9.40
N TRP A 107 -10.51 -0.39 8.60
CA TRP A 107 -11.62 -1.03 7.93
C TRP A 107 -12.01 -0.32 6.64
N SER A 108 -12.65 -1.07 5.73
CA SER A 108 -13.40 -0.51 4.60
C SER A 108 -14.70 -1.30 4.39
N ALA A 109 -15.72 -0.63 3.91
CA ALA A 109 -17.02 -1.21 3.62
C ALA A 109 -17.41 -0.91 2.17
N HIS A 110 -17.80 -1.95 1.44
CA HIS A 110 -18.18 -1.86 0.04
C HIS A 110 -19.59 -2.41 -0.15
N GLU A 111 -20.47 -1.67 -0.80
CA GLU A 111 -21.81 -2.16 -1.11
C GLU A 111 -21.78 -3.02 -2.37
N ILE A 112 -22.35 -4.23 -2.31
CA ILE A 112 -22.47 -5.09 -3.47
C ILE A 112 -23.67 -4.66 -4.31
N VAL A 113 -23.40 -4.20 -5.53
CA VAL A 113 -24.43 -3.81 -6.49
C VAL A 113 -24.40 -4.77 -7.66
N TYR A 114 -25.56 -5.39 -7.94
CA TYR A 114 -25.70 -6.40 -8.98
C TYR A 114 -26.31 -5.82 -10.27
N LYS A 115 -26.04 -6.47 -11.41
CA LYS A 115 -26.70 -6.27 -12.70
C LYS A 115 -27.04 -7.59 -13.34
N ARG A 116 -28.00 -7.61 -14.27
CA ARG A 116 -28.19 -8.75 -15.17
C ARG A 116 -27.29 -8.62 -16.39
N ARG A 117 -26.67 -9.70 -16.80
CA ARG A 117 -25.79 -9.79 -17.95
C ARG A 117 -26.64 -9.99 -19.22
N CYS A 118 -27.18 -8.89 -19.76
CA CYS A 118 -28.09 -8.87 -20.89
C CYS A 118 -27.55 -8.10 -22.10
N GLY A 119 -26.24 -8.03 -22.28
CA GLY A 119 -25.61 -7.29 -23.36
C GLY A 119 -25.80 -5.77 -23.23
N SER A 120 -26.11 -5.12 -24.34
CA SER A 120 -26.35 -3.66 -24.37
C SER A 120 -27.72 -3.30 -23.79
N SER A 121 -27.73 -2.34 -22.86
CA SER A 121 -28.93 -1.83 -22.20
C SER A 121 -29.22 -0.35 -22.60
N ARG A 122 -30.46 0.10 -22.39
CA ARG A 122 -30.81 1.53 -22.52
C ARG A 122 -30.08 2.41 -21.50
N ASP A 123 -29.80 1.89 -20.32
CA ASP A 123 -28.95 2.51 -19.32
C ASP A 123 -27.51 1.98 -19.51
N PRO A 124 -26.56 2.81 -19.96
CA PRO A 124 -25.18 2.37 -20.18
C PRO A 124 -24.52 1.75 -18.95
N ARG A 125 -25.00 2.10 -17.75
CA ARG A 125 -24.49 1.56 -16.47
C ARG A 125 -24.81 0.07 -16.30
N LEU A 126 -25.82 -0.44 -17.00
CA LEU A 126 -26.24 -1.84 -16.98
C LEU A 126 -25.69 -2.66 -18.14
N ASN A 127 -24.85 -2.05 -19.00
CA ASN A 127 -24.23 -2.78 -20.10
C ASN A 127 -23.39 -3.94 -19.56
N SER A 128 -23.40 -5.05 -20.29
CA SER A 128 -22.59 -6.22 -20.01
C SER A 128 -21.88 -6.66 -21.29
N LYS A 129 -20.69 -7.21 -21.13
CA LYS A 129 -19.95 -7.88 -22.21
C LYS A 129 -20.63 -9.22 -22.61
N TYR A 130 -21.46 -9.76 -21.73
CA TYR A 130 -22.10 -11.05 -21.83
C TYR A 130 -23.62 -10.91 -22.00
N ASN A 131 -24.28 -11.94 -22.57
CA ASN A 131 -25.72 -11.96 -22.83
C ASN A 131 -26.31 -13.32 -22.44
N ASP A 132 -26.04 -13.76 -21.21
CA ASP A 132 -26.50 -15.04 -20.66
C ASP A 132 -27.68 -14.89 -19.68
N SER A 133 -28.12 -13.66 -19.41
CA SER A 133 -29.18 -13.32 -18.45
C SER A 133 -28.86 -13.66 -17.00
N LEU A 134 -27.62 -14.08 -16.67
CA LEU A 134 -27.19 -14.34 -15.32
C LEU A 134 -27.00 -13.02 -14.54
N VAL A 135 -27.00 -13.14 -13.22
CA VAL A 135 -26.73 -12.00 -12.31
C VAL A 135 -25.23 -11.90 -12.09
N GLY A 136 -24.64 -10.76 -12.43
CA GLY A 136 -23.23 -10.45 -12.17
C GLY A 136 -23.08 -9.22 -11.29
N TRP A 137 -21.86 -8.91 -10.87
CA TRP A 137 -21.55 -7.67 -10.17
C TRP A 137 -21.57 -6.48 -11.14
N MET A 138 -22.29 -5.41 -10.77
CA MET A 138 -22.23 -4.15 -11.48
C MET A 138 -21.05 -3.30 -11.00
N LYS A 139 -20.89 -3.19 -9.68
CA LYS A 139 -19.82 -2.46 -9.01
C LYS A 139 -19.80 -2.79 -7.52
N LEU A 140 -18.69 -2.50 -6.87
CA LEU A 140 -18.45 -2.65 -5.44
C LEU A 140 -18.00 -1.30 -4.82
N PRO A 141 -18.85 -0.25 -4.86
CA PRO A 141 -18.42 1.08 -4.46
C PRO A 141 -18.18 1.16 -2.97
N ILE A 142 -17.09 1.83 -2.60
CA ILE A 142 -16.77 2.11 -1.20
C ILE A 142 -17.83 2.96 -0.53
N ARG A 143 -18.09 2.69 0.73
CA ARG A 143 -18.85 3.56 1.63
C ARG A 143 -17.85 4.25 2.54
N SER A 144 -17.61 5.54 2.25
CA SER A 144 -16.58 6.34 2.92
C SER A 144 -16.66 6.21 4.44
N GLN A 145 -15.52 5.93 5.08
CA GLN A 145 -15.42 5.84 6.54
C GLN A 145 -15.82 7.15 7.23
N GLU A 146 -15.56 8.28 6.58
CA GLU A 146 -15.93 9.61 7.08
C GLU A 146 -17.45 9.83 7.14
N SER A 147 -18.20 9.11 6.29
CA SER A 147 -19.65 9.18 6.23
C SER A 147 -20.36 8.32 7.28
N LEU A 148 -19.63 7.45 7.97
CA LEU A 148 -20.19 6.59 9.00
C LEU A 148 -20.86 7.43 10.09
N TYR A 149 -22.13 7.14 10.34
CA TYR A 149 -22.90 7.71 11.44
C TYR A 149 -22.97 6.76 12.63
N GLN A 150 -23.41 5.50 12.41
CA GLN A 150 -23.48 4.46 13.44
C GLN A 150 -23.56 3.05 12.83
N TRP A 151 -23.24 2.07 13.65
CA TRP A 151 -23.49 0.66 13.38
C TRP A 151 -24.77 0.21 14.08
N GLU A 152 -25.58 -0.59 13.41
CA GLU A 152 -26.82 -1.13 13.94
C GLU A 152 -26.66 -2.61 14.27
N TYR A 153 -27.21 -3.01 15.40
CA TYR A 153 -27.08 -4.37 15.94
C TYR A 153 -28.45 -4.92 16.37
N ASP A 154 -28.57 -6.24 16.27
CA ASP A 154 -29.73 -6.94 16.82
C ASP A 154 -29.64 -7.12 18.34
N GLU A 155 -30.66 -7.79 18.91
CA GLU A 155 -30.75 -8.09 20.35
C GLU A 155 -29.64 -9.05 20.84
N ASN A 156 -29.00 -9.79 19.91
CA ASN A 156 -27.94 -10.76 20.17
C ASN A 156 -26.53 -10.18 19.91
N ASP A 157 -26.41 -8.88 19.74
CA ASP A 157 -25.16 -8.17 19.40
C ASP A 157 -24.57 -8.54 18.02
N ASN A 158 -25.38 -9.07 17.06
CA ASN A 158 -24.94 -9.24 15.69
C ASN A 158 -25.11 -7.94 14.89
N LEU A 159 -24.14 -7.62 14.05
CA LEU A 159 -24.18 -6.48 13.15
C LEU A 159 -25.24 -6.68 12.07
N ILE A 160 -26.26 -5.81 12.00
CA ILE A 160 -27.34 -5.88 11.03
C ILE A 160 -27.26 -4.82 9.93
N ALA A 161 -26.70 -3.65 10.22
CA ALA A 161 -26.61 -2.58 9.23
C ALA A 161 -25.52 -1.56 9.57
N MET A 162 -25.14 -0.80 8.54
CA MET A 162 -24.32 0.41 8.61
C MET A 162 -25.19 1.60 8.23
N THR A 163 -25.32 2.58 9.12
CA THR A 163 -25.95 3.85 8.78
C THR A 163 -24.90 4.90 8.50
N GLN A 164 -24.98 5.51 7.33
CA GLN A 164 -24.10 6.58 6.88
C GLN A 164 -24.86 7.91 6.74
N MET A 165 -24.13 9.02 6.82
CA MET A 165 -24.62 10.37 6.59
C MET A 165 -23.69 11.06 5.58
N PRO A 166 -23.81 10.73 4.27
CA PRO A 166 -22.90 11.21 3.25
C PRO A 166 -23.24 12.64 2.80
N PRO A 167 -22.21 13.45 2.43
CA PRO A 167 -22.47 14.71 1.71
C PRO A 167 -23.05 14.41 0.31
N PRO A 168 -23.69 15.39 -0.37
CA PRO A 168 -23.91 16.77 0.07
C PRO A 168 -25.16 16.95 0.94
N ASN A 169 -26.07 15.99 0.93
CA ASN A 169 -27.41 16.16 1.57
C ASN A 169 -27.40 15.85 3.05
N PHE A 170 -26.42 15.06 3.53
CA PHE A 170 -26.32 14.59 4.92
C PHE A 170 -27.57 13.86 5.41
N GLU A 171 -28.27 13.17 4.51
CA GLU A 171 -29.38 12.30 4.84
C GLU A 171 -28.87 10.98 5.41
N LEU A 172 -29.60 10.44 6.39
CA LEU A 172 -29.28 9.13 6.98
C LEU A 172 -29.70 8.02 6.01
N ILE A 173 -28.74 7.20 5.61
CA ILE A 173 -28.95 6.06 4.73
C ILE A 173 -28.48 4.80 5.46
N THR A 174 -29.41 3.88 5.71
CA THR A 174 -29.10 2.60 6.36
C THR A 174 -28.88 1.52 5.28
N ILE A 175 -27.72 0.90 5.31
CA ILE A 175 -27.32 -0.17 4.38
C ILE A 175 -27.28 -1.48 5.16
N PRO A 176 -28.10 -2.48 4.79
CA PRO A 176 -28.07 -3.79 5.44
C PRO A 176 -26.71 -4.46 5.35
N ALA A 177 -26.26 -5.10 6.43
CA ALA A 177 -24.98 -5.81 6.46
C ALA A 177 -24.87 -6.92 5.40
N GLU A 178 -25.99 -7.48 4.97
CA GLU A 178 -26.07 -8.46 3.89
C GLU A 178 -25.56 -7.92 2.54
N LYS A 179 -25.71 -6.61 2.32
CA LYS A 179 -25.24 -5.92 1.11
C LYS A 179 -23.82 -5.41 1.19
N LEU A 180 -23.14 -5.58 2.31
CA LEU A 180 -21.83 -4.99 2.55
C LEU A 180 -20.75 -6.07 2.60
N LEU A 181 -19.64 -5.82 1.91
CA LEU A 181 -18.35 -6.50 2.14
C LEU A 181 -17.55 -5.66 3.12
N PHE A 182 -17.09 -6.29 4.20
CA PHE A 182 -16.27 -5.65 5.21
C PHE A 182 -14.85 -6.17 5.16
N PHE A 183 -13.91 -5.29 4.92
CA PHE A 183 -12.48 -5.58 5.02
C PHE A 183 -11.94 -4.89 6.26
N ARG A 184 -11.16 -5.59 7.05
CA ARG A 184 -10.57 -5.06 8.29
C ARG A 184 -9.23 -5.70 8.56
N THR A 185 -8.32 -4.94 9.14
CA THR A 185 -6.97 -5.40 9.47
C THR A 185 -6.96 -6.51 10.50
N GLU A 186 -7.85 -6.40 11.50
CA GLU A 186 -8.01 -7.42 12.55
C GLU A 186 -9.42 -7.42 13.10
N SER A 187 -9.82 -8.52 13.70
CA SER A 187 -11.11 -8.66 14.38
C SER A 187 -10.91 -8.72 15.89
N SER A 188 -11.45 -7.74 16.59
CA SER A 188 -11.49 -7.74 18.06
C SER A 188 -12.91 -7.61 18.55
N LYS A 189 -13.38 -8.61 19.31
CA LYS A 189 -14.72 -8.62 19.94
C LYS A 189 -15.86 -8.38 18.93
N GLY A 190 -15.73 -8.85 17.68
CA GLY A 190 -16.75 -8.63 16.65
C GLY A 190 -16.92 -7.16 16.22
N ASN A 191 -15.98 -6.27 16.56
CA ASN A 191 -15.99 -4.89 16.11
C ASN A 191 -15.83 -4.85 14.58
N PRO A 192 -16.73 -4.20 13.81
CA PRO A 192 -16.57 -4.00 12.39
C PRO A 192 -15.44 -3.01 12.05
N GLU A 193 -15.11 -2.10 12.97
CA GLU A 193 -13.94 -1.24 12.84
C GLU A 193 -12.71 -1.99 13.32
N GLY A 194 -11.78 -2.31 12.42
CA GLY A 194 -10.46 -2.87 12.75
C GLY A 194 -9.55 -1.79 13.37
N HIS A 195 -8.26 -2.09 13.42
CA HIS A 195 -7.26 -1.12 13.86
C HIS A 195 -6.40 -0.65 12.68
N SER A 196 -6.28 0.66 12.50
CA SER A 196 -5.35 1.22 11.49
C SER A 196 -3.93 0.69 11.71
N ILE A 197 -3.22 0.31 10.64
CA ILE A 197 -1.79 -0.03 10.74
C ILE A 197 -0.96 1.16 11.24
N LEU A 198 -1.48 2.38 11.07
CA LEU A 198 -0.87 3.62 11.53
C LEU A 198 -1.11 3.90 13.02
N ARG A 199 -1.99 3.12 13.69
CA ARG A 199 -2.37 3.36 15.09
C ARG A 199 -1.16 3.44 16.03
N ASN A 200 -0.23 2.53 15.90
CA ASN A 200 0.96 2.48 16.74
C ASN A 200 2.01 3.53 16.36
N ALA A 201 1.99 3.99 15.11
CA ALA A 201 2.86 5.06 14.62
C ALA A 201 2.41 6.46 15.08
N TYR A 202 1.11 6.64 15.43
CA TYR A 202 0.52 7.95 15.73
C TYR A 202 1.33 8.80 16.72
N ARG A 203 1.80 8.22 17.82
CA ARG A 203 2.56 8.96 18.83
C ARG A 203 3.91 9.47 18.28
N SER A 204 4.61 8.64 17.52
CA SER A 204 5.89 9.02 16.90
C SER A 204 5.68 10.11 15.86
N TRP A 205 4.67 9.95 15.01
CA TRP A 205 4.27 10.94 14.02
C TRP A 205 3.88 12.29 14.66
N TYR A 206 3.09 12.29 15.73
CA TYR A 206 2.67 13.50 16.42
C TYR A 206 3.86 14.32 16.94
N PHE A 207 4.83 13.65 17.55
CA PHE A 207 6.05 14.33 18.04
C PHE A 207 6.98 14.74 16.91
N LYS A 208 7.16 13.93 15.86
CA LYS A 208 7.92 14.29 14.66
C LYS A 208 7.39 15.61 14.09
N ARG A 209 6.11 15.68 13.78
CA ARG A 209 5.45 16.85 13.23
C ARG A 209 5.69 18.08 14.11
N ARG A 210 5.55 17.96 15.43
CA ARG A 210 5.79 19.08 16.38
C ARG A 210 7.24 19.54 16.35
N ILE A 211 8.18 18.65 16.22
CA ILE A 211 9.61 19.00 16.15
C ILE A 211 9.93 19.71 14.83
N GLN A 212 9.37 19.24 13.72
CA GLN A 212 9.51 19.89 12.42
C GLN A 212 8.93 21.32 12.42
N GLU A 213 7.76 21.53 13.03
CA GLU A 213 7.16 22.85 13.22
C GLU A 213 8.10 23.79 14.03
N ILE A 214 8.63 23.29 15.16
CA ILE A 214 9.55 24.07 16.03
C ILE A 214 10.87 24.34 15.31
N GLU A 215 11.39 23.38 14.54
CA GLU A 215 12.60 23.55 13.75
C GLU A 215 12.43 24.63 12.70
N GLY A 216 11.31 24.61 11.94
CA GLY A 216 11.00 25.65 10.96
C GLY A 216 10.94 27.04 11.58
N ILE A 217 10.24 27.19 12.71
CA ILE A 217 10.19 28.45 13.46
C ILE A 217 11.57 28.83 13.98
N GLY A 218 12.36 27.87 14.46
CA GLY A 218 13.73 28.13 14.94
C GLY A 218 14.65 28.62 13.83
N ILE A 219 14.61 28.01 12.67
CA ILE A 219 15.37 28.41 11.48
C ILE A 219 14.96 29.82 11.04
N GLU A 220 13.66 30.10 10.94
CA GLU A 220 13.15 31.41 10.57
C GLU A 220 13.69 32.50 11.55
N ARG A 221 13.62 32.24 12.85
CA ARG A 221 14.12 33.18 13.89
C ARG A 221 15.64 33.33 13.88
N ASP A 222 16.38 32.24 13.68
CA ASP A 222 17.83 32.28 13.61
C ASP A 222 18.33 33.04 12.38
N LEU A 223 17.63 32.88 11.23
CA LEU A 223 17.94 33.59 9.99
C LEU A 223 17.54 35.06 10.04
N ALA A 224 16.42 35.38 10.63
CA ALA A 224 15.94 36.77 10.78
C ALA A 224 16.69 37.50 11.90
N GLY A 225 17.13 36.78 12.93
CA GLY A 225 17.62 37.34 14.20
C GLY A 225 16.46 37.81 15.09
N PHE A 226 16.70 37.84 16.40
CA PHE A 226 15.74 38.41 17.35
C PHE A 226 15.92 39.93 17.41
N PRO A 227 14.95 40.74 16.97
CA PRO A 227 15.13 42.17 16.92
C PRO A 227 15.10 42.77 18.33
N VAL A 228 16.14 43.45 18.68
CA VAL A 228 16.29 44.25 19.93
C VAL A 228 16.50 45.69 19.57
N LEU A 229 15.56 46.52 20.00
CA LEU A 229 15.66 47.97 19.83
C LEU A 229 16.05 48.59 21.15
N THR A 230 17.20 49.24 21.16
CA THR A 230 17.77 49.94 22.36
C THR A 230 17.57 51.43 22.25
N ALA A 231 16.97 52.03 23.27
CA ALA A 231 16.81 53.49 23.38
C ALA A 231 18.16 54.17 23.74
N PRO A 232 18.30 55.47 23.42
CA PRO A 232 19.46 56.25 23.84
C PRO A 232 19.61 56.32 25.38
N GLU A 233 20.86 56.47 25.84
CA GLU A 233 21.12 56.63 27.28
C GLU A 233 20.36 57.84 27.85
N GLY A 234 19.70 57.66 29.00
CA GLY A 234 18.91 58.67 29.66
C GLY A 234 17.46 58.83 29.24
N THR A 235 17.00 58.00 28.31
CA THR A 235 15.57 57.97 27.90
C THR A 235 14.88 56.78 28.60
N ASP A 236 13.97 57.12 29.56
CA ASP A 236 13.15 56.11 30.23
C ASP A 236 11.85 55.86 29.43
N ILE A 237 11.89 54.93 28.48
CA ILE A 237 10.75 54.54 27.64
C ILE A 237 9.65 53.78 28.41
N TRP A 238 9.88 53.47 29.69
CA TRP A 238 8.95 52.74 30.53
C TRP A 238 8.10 53.65 31.42
N ASP A 239 8.34 54.99 31.38
CA ASP A 239 7.51 55.93 32.11
C ASP A 239 6.09 56.03 31.54
N GLN A 240 5.16 55.38 32.21
CA GLN A 240 3.71 55.36 31.83
C GLN A 240 3.00 56.65 32.14
N ASN A 241 3.59 57.56 32.91
CA ASN A 241 2.98 58.84 33.26
C ASN A 241 3.20 59.91 32.22
N ASP A 242 4.18 59.71 31.32
CA ASP A 242 4.47 60.61 30.22
C ASP A 242 3.83 60.09 28.91
N PRO A 243 2.81 60.79 28.38
CA PRO A 243 2.14 60.39 27.13
C PRO A 243 3.08 60.30 25.93
N GLU A 244 4.15 61.10 25.92
CA GLU A 244 5.15 61.09 24.83
C GLU A 244 6.00 59.81 24.90
N MET A 245 6.39 59.38 26.09
CA MET A 245 7.12 58.11 26.28
C MET A 245 6.26 56.89 25.96
N VAL A 246 4.97 56.92 26.28
CA VAL A 246 4.02 55.90 25.92
C VAL A 246 3.88 55.78 24.40
N ALA A 247 3.81 56.89 23.67
CA ALA A 247 3.74 56.91 22.22
C ALA A 247 5.04 56.35 21.57
N ILE A 248 6.19 56.70 22.12
CA ILE A 248 7.50 56.20 21.69
C ILE A 248 7.60 54.71 21.93
N LEU A 249 7.18 54.19 23.07
CA LEU A 249 7.18 52.79 23.40
C LEU A 249 6.30 51.99 22.45
N ASN A 250 5.09 52.49 22.16
CA ASN A 250 4.16 51.84 21.21
C ASN A 250 4.76 51.78 19.79
N ASN A 251 5.40 52.87 19.33
CA ASN A 251 6.06 52.88 18.04
C ASN A 251 7.25 51.93 17.99
N ALA A 252 8.05 51.89 19.05
CA ALA A 252 9.18 50.97 19.18
C ALA A 252 8.74 49.52 19.14
N GLN A 253 7.65 49.17 19.87
CA GLN A 253 7.04 47.84 19.83
C GLN A 253 6.52 47.49 18.44
N ALA A 254 5.87 48.44 17.77
CA ALA A 254 5.37 48.22 16.41
C ALA A 254 6.51 47.96 15.40
N ILE A 255 7.64 48.68 15.52
CA ILE A 255 8.84 48.44 14.72
C ILE A 255 9.37 47.03 14.95
N VAL A 256 9.59 46.64 16.21
CA VAL A 256 10.13 45.31 16.57
C VAL A 256 9.21 44.16 16.13
N GLN A 257 7.88 44.36 16.24
CA GLN A 257 6.90 43.31 15.86
C GLN A 257 6.76 43.15 14.36
N ASN A 258 6.94 44.22 13.57
CA ASN A 258 6.75 44.24 12.14
C ASN A 258 8.04 44.10 11.33
N ILE A 259 9.19 44.03 11.97
CA ILE A 259 10.46 43.82 11.26
C ILE A 259 10.42 42.45 10.54
N ARG A 260 10.59 42.52 9.23
CA ARG A 260 10.78 41.35 8.36
C ARG A 260 12.08 41.54 7.59
N ARG A 261 12.75 40.44 7.31
CA ARG A 261 13.97 40.47 6.49
C ARG A 261 13.59 40.22 5.05
N ASP A 262 12.97 41.25 4.43
CA ASP A 262 12.61 41.22 3.02
C ASP A 262 13.59 42.11 2.21
N HIS A 263 13.79 41.78 0.93
CA HIS A 263 14.78 42.48 0.07
C HIS A 263 14.41 43.92 -0.28
N LEU A 264 13.22 44.39 0.10
CA LEU A 264 12.72 45.75 -0.15
C LEU A 264 12.55 46.60 1.12
N GLU A 265 12.88 46.07 2.31
CA GLU A 265 12.65 46.78 3.57
C GLU A 265 13.93 47.45 4.09
N GLY A 266 13.82 48.73 4.39
CA GLY A 266 14.83 49.53 5.10
C GLY A 266 14.19 50.20 6.30
N LEU A 267 14.94 50.34 7.40
CA LEU A 267 14.50 51.02 8.62
C LEU A 267 15.35 52.23 8.86
N VAL A 268 14.69 53.37 9.10
CA VAL A 268 15.36 54.60 9.52
C VAL A 268 15.08 54.80 11.01
N LEU A 269 16.14 54.88 11.82
CA LEU A 269 16.06 55.11 13.25
C LEU A 269 16.46 56.54 13.62
N PRO A 270 15.82 57.13 14.64
CA PRO A 270 16.27 58.41 15.19
C PRO A 270 17.69 58.31 15.79
N SER A 271 18.36 59.45 15.91
CA SER A 271 19.70 59.49 16.48
C SER A 271 19.78 58.90 17.89
N GLY A 272 20.75 58.03 18.11
CA GLY A 272 20.99 57.35 19.40
C GLY A 272 20.24 56.03 19.59
N TRP A 273 19.23 55.73 18.77
CA TRP A 273 18.57 54.41 18.79
C TRP A 273 19.42 53.38 18.06
N LYS A 274 19.49 52.18 18.61
CA LYS A 274 20.18 51.03 17.99
C LYS A 274 19.22 49.88 17.81
N LEU A 275 19.18 49.33 16.62
CA LEU A 275 18.52 48.06 16.33
C LEU A 275 19.60 46.99 16.13
N GLU A 276 19.54 45.98 16.93
CA GLU A 276 20.38 44.79 16.79
C GLU A 276 19.53 43.58 16.54
N LEU A 277 19.94 42.73 15.60
CA LEU A 277 19.35 41.45 15.36
C LEU A 277 20.18 40.39 16.06
N LEU A 278 19.78 40.01 17.26
CA LEU A 278 20.48 39.00 18.03
C LEU A 278 20.20 37.64 17.39
N SER A 279 21.20 37.01 16.83
CA SER A 279 21.14 35.58 16.51
C SER A 279 21.59 34.79 17.72
N SER A 280 20.99 33.67 17.96
CA SER A 280 21.34 32.81 19.10
C SER A 280 22.73 32.17 18.99
N GLY A 281 23.56 32.57 18.02
CA GLY A 281 25.00 32.32 17.79
C GLY A 281 25.69 31.11 18.44
N GLY A 282 24.96 30.22 19.04
CA GLY A 282 25.44 29.01 19.69
C GLY A 282 25.09 27.77 18.90
N ASP A 283 25.97 26.78 18.97
CA ASP A 283 25.66 25.42 18.50
C ASP A 283 24.31 25.00 19.05
N ARG A 284 23.40 24.56 18.16
CA ARG A 284 22.10 24.02 18.58
C ARG A 284 22.34 22.89 19.58
N GLN A 285 21.83 23.04 20.78
CA GLN A 285 21.99 22.06 21.86
C GLN A 285 21.43 20.69 21.54
N PHE A 286 20.57 20.62 20.51
CA PHE A 286 19.93 19.38 20.03
C PHE A 286 20.01 19.30 18.51
N ASP A 287 20.45 18.15 18.03
CA ASP A 287 20.42 17.77 16.63
C ASP A 287 19.00 17.30 16.29
N THR A 288 18.20 18.19 15.70
CA THR A 288 16.79 17.93 15.32
C THR A 288 16.71 16.82 14.28
N ASN A 289 17.68 16.73 13.35
CA ASN A 289 17.70 15.67 12.34
C ASN A 289 17.78 14.28 12.97
N LYS A 290 18.68 14.08 13.93
CA LYS A 290 18.75 12.79 14.65
C LYS A 290 17.48 12.43 15.41
N VAL A 291 16.75 13.43 15.87
CA VAL A 291 15.47 13.21 16.56
C VAL A 291 14.38 12.82 15.56
N ILE A 292 14.32 13.48 14.41
CA ILE A 292 13.39 13.17 13.31
C ILE A 292 13.68 11.79 12.78
N ASP A 293 14.92 11.45 12.43
CA ASP A 293 15.35 10.13 11.96
C ASP A 293 14.95 9.01 12.93
N ARG A 294 15.06 9.26 14.24
CA ARG A 294 14.61 8.32 15.25
C ARG A 294 13.10 8.09 15.22
N TYR A 295 12.30 9.13 14.97
CA TYR A 295 10.84 8.98 14.84
C TYR A 295 10.49 8.29 13.54
N ASP A 296 11.18 8.59 12.44
CA ASP A 296 10.99 7.92 11.15
C ASP A 296 11.29 6.42 11.27
N THR A 297 12.40 6.07 11.88
CA THR A 297 12.72 4.67 12.16
C THR A 297 11.62 3.98 12.99
N ARG A 298 11.08 4.63 14.02
CA ARG A 298 10.00 4.07 14.83
C ARG A 298 8.69 3.92 14.04
N ILE A 299 8.35 4.87 13.18
CA ILE A 299 7.18 4.80 12.31
C ILE A 299 7.34 3.60 11.36
N ALA A 300 8.47 3.49 10.68
CA ALA A 300 8.73 2.37 9.77
C ALA A 300 8.69 1.01 10.47
N MET A 301 9.24 0.91 11.69
CA MET A 301 9.19 -0.32 12.49
C MET A 301 7.77 -0.76 12.86
N THR A 302 6.82 0.17 13.07
CA THR A 302 5.44 -0.20 13.43
C THR A 302 4.68 -0.91 12.33
N VAL A 303 5.10 -0.72 11.07
CA VAL A 303 4.51 -1.34 9.88
C VAL A 303 5.45 -2.34 9.21
N MET A 304 6.52 -2.76 9.92
CA MET A 304 7.55 -3.71 9.44
C MET A 304 8.31 -3.24 8.18
N ALA A 305 8.26 -1.94 7.88
CA ALA A 305 8.86 -1.35 6.68
C ALA A 305 10.21 -0.66 6.96
N ASP A 306 10.88 -0.97 8.05
CA ASP A 306 12.15 -0.33 8.45
C ASP A 306 13.32 -0.70 7.51
N PHE A 307 13.19 -1.74 6.68
CA PHE A 307 14.15 -2.06 5.63
C PHE A 307 14.25 -0.96 4.56
N VAL A 308 13.18 -0.18 4.34
CA VAL A 308 13.18 0.96 3.40
C VAL A 308 14.23 2.02 3.81
N LEU A 309 14.50 2.14 5.10
CA LEU A 309 15.49 3.08 5.64
C LEU A 309 16.92 2.53 5.64
N LEU A 310 17.13 1.23 5.39
CA LEU A 310 18.46 0.61 5.42
C LEU A 310 19.38 1.12 4.30
N GLY A 311 18.83 1.58 3.19
CA GLY A 311 19.59 2.20 2.10
C GLY A 311 20.32 3.49 2.48
N HIS A 312 19.90 4.15 3.56
CA HIS A 312 20.54 5.36 4.10
C HIS A 312 21.60 5.08 5.18
N GLN A 313 21.72 3.85 5.65
CA GLN A 313 22.70 3.46 6.67
C GLN A 313 23.86 2.70 6.01
N GLN A 314 25.08 3.17 6.18
CA GLN A 314 26.30 2.65 5.55
C GLN A 314 26.71 1.20 5.95
N THR A 315 26.00 0.54 6.84
CA THR A 315 26.33 -0.79 7.37
C THR A 315 25.08 -1.66 7.50
N GLY A 316 24.51 -2.10 6.37
CA GLY A 316 23.47 -3.12 6.34
C GLY A 316 24.04 -4.45 5.81
N SER A 317 23.95 -5.54 6.59
CA SER A 317 24.21 -6.89 6.07
C SER A 317 23.10 -7.22 5.08
N PHE A 318 23.47 -7.63 3.85
CA PHE A 318 22.55 -8.02 2.79
C PHE A 318 21.52 -9.07 3.28
N ALA A 319 22.01 -10.05 4.06
CA ALA A 319 21.15 -11.09 4.66
C ALA A 319 20.11 -10.56 5.66
N LEU A 320 20.37 -9.44 6.34
CA LEU A 320 19.40 -8.83 7.27
C LEU A 320 18.31 -8.09 6.50
N SER A 321 18.68 -7.44 5.41
CA SER A 321 17.72 -6.77 4.52
C SER A 321 16.76 -7.79 3.89
N ASP A 322 17.29 -8.89 3.37
CA ASP A 322 16.53 -9.97 2.74
C ASP A 322 15.48 -10.57 3.71
N ASN A 323 15.87 -10.88 4.93
CA ASN A 323 14.96 -11.39 5.95
C ASN A 323 13.83 -10.38 6.30
N LYS A 324 14.14 -9.07 6.35
CA LYS A 324 13.14 -8.05 6.65
C LYS A 324 12.16 -7.86 5.51
N THR A 325 12.64 -7.89 4.27
CA THR A 325 11.79 -7.84 3.08
C THR A 325 10.84 -9.03 3.07
N HIS A 326 11.33 -10.23 3.34
CA HIS A 326 10.49 -11.43 3.40
C HIS A 326 9.40 -11.33 4.49
N ILE A 327 9.71 -10.82 5.70
CA ILE A 327 8.69 -10.61 6.75
C ILE A 327 7.65 -9.59 6.30
N PHE A 328 8.06 -8.55 5.57
CA PHE A 328 7.15 -7.55 5.02
C PHE A 328 6.23 -8.14 3.95
N SER A 329 6.76 -8.95 3.04
CA SER A 329 5.98 -9.67 2.03
C SER A 329 4.95 -10.60 2.66
N MET A 330 5.33 -11.38 3.69
CA MET A 330 4.38 -12.20 4.47
C MET A 330 3.26 -11.36 5.10
N ALA A 331 3.57 -10.15 5.59
CA ALA A 331 2.54 -9.26 6.13
C ALA A 331 1.58 -8.74 5.04
N ILE A 332 2.09 -8.51 3.83
CA ILE A 332 1.26 -8.12 2.67
C ILE A 332 0.39 -9.30 2.22
N GLU A 333 0.92 -10.51 2.16
CA GLU A 333 0.17 -11.74 1.85
C GLU A 333 -1.01 -11.92 2.81
N ALA A 334 -0.81 -11.69 4.11
CA ALA A 334 -1.90 -11.72 5.08
C ALA A 334 -3.01 -10.70 4.79
N PHE A 335 -2.71 -9.54 4.19
CA PHE A 335 -3.74 -8.60 3.75
C PHE A 335 -4.47 -9.07 2.50
N LEU A 336 -3.77 -9.74 1.57
CA LEU A 336 -4.38 -10.37 0.40
C LEU A 336 -5.33 -11.48 0.81
N ASP A 337 -4.92 -12.33 1.76
CA ASP A 337 -5.77 -13.37 2.36
C ASP A 337 -7.07 -12.80 2.93
N VAL A 338 -7.00 -11.69 3.68
CA VAL A 338 -8.19 -11.00 4.21
C VAL A 338 -9.14 -10.59 3.08
N ILE A 339 -8.60 -10.13 1.95
CA ILE A 339 -9.42 -9.76 0.79
C ILE A 339 -10.08 -11.03 0.21
N CYS A 340 -9.30 -12.07 -0.07
CA CYS A 340 -9.81 -13.34 -0.60
C CYS A 340 -10.88 -13.94 0.32
N GLU A 341 -10.65 -13.98 1.63
CA GLU A 341 -11.61 -14.52 2.59
C GLU A 341 -12.96 -13.81 2.55
N GLN A 342 -12.99 -12.49 2.41
CA GLN A 342 -14.26 -11.76 2.35
C GLN A 342 -15.04 -12.07 1.06
N PHE A 343 -14.35 -12.19 -0.06
CA PHE A 343 -14.99 -12.62 -1.31
C PHE A 343 -15.46 -14.06 -1.23
N ASN A 344 -14.65 -14.96 -0.72
CA ASN A 344 -14.95 -16.40 -0.62
C ASN A 344 -16.05 -16.71 0.39
N ASN A 345 -16.12 -15.97 1.49
CA ASN A 345 -17.13 -16.20 2.52
C ASN A 345 -18.49 -15.55 2.20
N LYS A 346 -18.52 -14.52 1.35
CA LYS A 346 -19.74 -13.74 1.12
C LYS A 346 -20.04 -13.47 -0.34
N ALA A 347 -19.19 -12.70 -1.04
CA ALA A 347 -19.54 -12.17 -2.36
C ALA A 347 -19.77 -13.28 -3.39
N ILE A 348 -18.91 -14.30 -3.41
CA ILE A 348 -19.01 -15.43 -4.33
C ILE A 348 -20.19 -16.34 -3.96
N PRO A 349 -20.35 -16.79 -2.72
CA PRO A 349 -21.52 -17.58 -2.33
C PRO A 349 -22.86 -16.89 -2.61
N ASP A 350 -22.97 -15.59 -2.38
CA ASP A 350 -24.20 -14.85 -2.66
C ASP A 350 -24.45 -14.73 -4.17
N LEU A 351 -23.41 -14.53 -4.98
CA LEU A 351 -23.49 -14.53 -6.45
C LEU A 351 -23.93 -15.89 -6.99
N MET A 352 -23.35 -16.98 -6.47
CA MET A 352 -23.72 -18.36 -6.86
C MET A 352 -25.16 -18.70 -6.48
N LYS A 353 -25.61 -18.30 -5.29
CA LYS A 353 -27.01 -18.50 -4.87
C LYS A 353 -28.02 -17.76 -5.76
N MET A 354 -27.68 -16.55 -6.23
CA MET A 354 -28.54 -15.79 -7.15
C MET A 354 -28.68 -16.45 -8.52
N ASN A 355 -27.70 -17.27 -8.91
CA ASN A 355 -27.68 -18.03 -10.16
C ASN A 355 -27.83 -19.54 -9.91
N GLY A 356 -28.44 -19.94 -8.78
CA GLY A 356 -28.48 -21.31 -8.31
C GLY A 356 -29.17 -22.30 -9.25
N GLU A 357 -30.09 -21.85 -10.13
CA GLU A 357 -30.68 -22.69 -11.16
C GLU A 357 -29.64 -23.09 -12.23
N HIS A 358 -28.80 -22.19 -12.62
CA HIS A 358 -27.75 -22.42 -13.62
C HIS A 358 -26.60 -23.26 -13.04
N PHE A 359 -26.17 -22.96 -11.83
CA PHE A 359 -25.05 -23.62 -11.14
C PHE A 359 -25.50 -24.74 -10.18
N ALA A 360 -26.64 -25.37 -10.47
CA ALA A 360 -27.07 -26.54 -9.69
C ALA A 360 -26.10 -27.72 -9.89
N GLY A 361 -25.67 -28.34 -8.79
CA GLY A 361 -24.79 -29.51 -8.79
C GLY A 361 -23.29 -29.21 -8.70
N LEU A 362 -22.90 -28.01 -8.31
CA LEU A 362 -21.53 -27.74 -7.94
C LEU A 362 -21.06 -28.61 -6.77
N THR A 363 -19.81 -29.02 -6.77
CA THR A 363 -19.18 -29.74 -5.66
C THR A 363 -18.96 -28.79 -4.48
N ASP A 364 -18.41 -27.62 -4.76
CA ASP A 364 -18.23 -26.48 -3.84
C ASP A 364 -18.24 -25.18 -4.65
N TYR A 365 -18.29 -24.03 -3.96
CA TYR A 365 -18.20 -22.74 -4.63
C TYR A 365 -16.76 -22.47 -5.09
N PRO A 366 -16.60 -21.75 -6.22
CA PRO A 366 -15.27 -21.30 -6.64
C PRO A 366 -14.66 -20.35 -5.62
N HIS A 367 -13.33 -20.31 -5.57
CA HIS A 367 -12.58 -19.51 -4.59
C HIS A 367 -11.67 -18.51 -5.29
N LEU A 368 -11.79 -17.24 -4.89
CA LEU A 368 -10.82 -16.21 -5.26
C LEU A 368 -9.48 -16.53 -4.60
N THR A 369 -8.43 -16.50 -5.38
CA THR A 369 -7.04 -16.69 -4.96
C THR A 369 -6.17 -15.57 -5.48
N HIS A 370 -5.02 -15.38 -4.88
CA HIS A 370 -4.01 -14.42 -5.32
C HIS A 370 -2.68 -15.13 -5.60
N GLY A 371 -1.86 -14.54 -6.46
CA GLY A 371 -0.46 -14.94 -6.66
C GLY A 371 0.43 -14.47 -5.50
N ASP A 372 1.67 -14.90 -5.50
CA ASP A 372 2.67 -14.49 -4.53
C ASP A 372 3.07 -13.02 -4.71
N VAL A 373 3.43 -12.35 -3.62
CA VAL A 373 3.90 -10.95 -3.63
C VAL A 373 5.35 -10.85 -4.09
N GLU A 374 6.14 -11.86 -3.80
CA GLU A 374 7.53 -11.98 -4.24
C GLU A 374 7.63 -12.87 -5.46
N ASP A 375 8.43 -12.44 -6.45
CA ASP A 375 8.81 -13.32 -7.55
C ASP A 375 9.56 -14.54 -7.01
N VAL A 376 9.22 -15.71 -7.52
CA VAL A 376 9.90 -16.94 -7.15
C VAL A 376 11.39 -16.83 -7.56
N ASP A 377 12.28 -16.96 -6.60
CA ASP A 377 13.72 -17.03 -6.86
C ASP A 377 14.03 -18.30 -7.69
N LEU A 378 14.11 -18.12 -8.99
CA LEU A 378 14.29 -19.21 -9.95
C LEU A 378 15.59 -19.99 -9.70
N ASP A 379 16.63 -19.35 -9.17
CA ASP A 379 17.89 -20.02 -8.85
C ASP A 379 17.73 -20.93 -7.63
N LYS A 380 17.04 -20.46 -6.58
CA LYS A 380 16.71 -21.28 -5.40
C LYS A 380 15.77 -22.42 -5.77
N LEU A 381 14.71 -22.13 -6.55
CA LEU A 381 13.78 -23.13 -7.04
C LEU A 381 14.48 -24.19 -7.91
N GLY A 382 15.32 -23.77 -8.87
CA GLY A 382 16.08 -24.66 -9.72
C GLY A 382 17.05 -25.58 -8.93
N ASN A 383 17.72 -25.03 -7.92
CA ASN A 383 18.58 -25.81 -7.03
C ASN A 383 17.77 -26.78 -6.15
N TYR A 384 16.63 -26.35 -5.63
CA TYR A 384 15.73 -27.22 -4.86
C TYR A 384 15.23 -28.39 -5.71
N LEU A 385 14.65 -28.10 -6.88
CA LEU A 385 14.14 -29.10 -7.81
C LEU A 385 15.23 -30.08 -8.25
N LYS A 386 16.44 -29.58 -8.55
CA LYS A 386 17.61 -30.43 -8.86
C LYS A 386 17.92 -31.36 -7.70
N ASN A 387 17.97 -30.87 -6.46
CA ASN A 387 18.32 -31.68 -5.29
C ASN A 387 17.26 -32.76 -5.02
N VAL A 388 15.97 -32.40 -5.09
CA VAL A 388 14.86 -33.32 -4.80
C VAL A 388 14.71 -34.36 -5.91
N THR A 389 14.90 -33.98 -7.18
CA THR A 389 14.90 -34.90 -8.33
C THR A 389 16.09 -35.84 -8.28
N THR A 390 17.30 -35.31 -7.95
CA THR A 390 18.54 -36.13 -7.85
C THR A 390 18.44 -37.12 -6.70
N SER A 391 17.77 -36.77 -5.59
CA SER A 391 17.55 -37.67 -4.47
C SER A 391 16.43 -38.71 -4.70
N GLY A 392 15.72 -38.61 -5.83
CA GLY A 392 14.61 -39.51 -6.17
C GLY A 392 13.34 -39.30 -5.35
N LEU A 393 13.23 -38.20 -4.63
CA LEU A 393 12.05 -37.86 -3.81
C LEU A 393 10.91 -37.26 -4.65
N LEU A 394 11.25 -36.66 -5.81
CA LEU A 394 10.28 -36.08 -6.75
C LEU A 394 10.59 -36.62 -8.16
N VAL A 395 9.58 -37.15 -8.82
CA VAL A 395 9.64 -37.45 -10.26
C VAL A 395 8.92 -36.30 -10.97
N PRO A 396 9.61 -35.54 -11.85
CA PRO A 396 8.96 -34.47 -12.57
C PRO A 396 7.80 -35.01 -13.42
N ASP A 397 6.62 -34.45 -13.18
CA ASP A 397 5.40 -34.70 -13.95
C ASP A 397 4.95 -33.43 -14.68
N GLU A 398 3.84 -33.51 -15.40
CA GLU A 398 3.28 -32.37 -16.13
C GLU A 398 2.92 -31.20 -15.19
N GLY A 399 2.44 -31.49 -13.97
CA GLY A 399 2.10 -30.46 -12.99
C GLY A 399 3.33 -29.68 -12.50
N VAL A 400 4.44 -30.36 -12.31
CA VAL A 400 5.74 -29.70 -11.95
C VAL A 400 6.25 -28.86 -13.11
N GLU A 401 6.10 -29.30 -14.37
CA GLU A 401 6.49 -28.54 -15.54
C GLU A 401 5.63 -27.27 -15.67
N ASP A 402 4.31 -27.37 -15.47
CA ASP A 402 3.38 -26.25 -15.53
C ASP A 402 3.68 -25.23 -14.44
N TYR A 403 3.94 -25.68 -13.20
CA TYR A 403 4.36 -24.81 -12.10
C TYR A 403 5.66 -24.07 -12.40
N ILE A 404 6.67 -24.76 -12.97
CA ILE A 404 7.96 -24.11 -13.33
C ILE A 404 7.74 -23.07 -14.45
N ARG A 405 6.87 -23.36 -15.41
CA ARG A 405 6.54 -22.42 -16.50
C ARG A 405 5.85 -21.18 -15.96
N GLU A 406 4.89 -21.36 -15.06
CA GLU A 406 4.17 -20.27 -14.41
C GLU A 406 5.12 -19.42 -13.56
N ALA A 407 5.91 -20.03 -12.69
CA ALA A 407 6.91 -19.36 -11.85
C ALA A 407 7.99 -18.61 -12.66
N ALA A 408 8.32 -19.09 -13.86
CA ALA A 408 9.31 -18.47 -14.74
C ALA A 408 8.69 -17.48 -15.77
N GLY A 409 7.37 -17.23 -15.72
CA GLY A 409 6.66 -16.40 -16.70
C GLY A 409 6.72 -16.95 -18.13
N LEU A 410 6.91 -18.26 -18.31
CA LEU A 410 6.97 -18.90 -19.61
C LEU A 410 5.55 -19.20 -20.14
N PRO A 411 5.34 -19.18 -21.47
CA PRO A 411 4.04 -19.52 -22.04
C PRO A 411 3.62 -20.95 -21.69
N LYS A 412 2.31 -21.14 -21.47
CA LYS A 412 1.75 -22.46 -21.22
C LYS A 412 2.12 -23.43 -22.36
N ARG A 413 2.28 -24.69 -22.03
CA ARG A 413 2.55 -25.75 -23.00
C ARG A 413 1.39 -25.81 -24.01
N LEU A 414 1.71 -25.96 -25.29
CA LEU A 414 0.69 -26.24 -26.31
C LEU A 414 0.23 -27.69 -26.15
N ASP A 415 -1.07 -27.91 -26.05
CA ASP A 415 -1.69 -29.25 -25.89
C ASP A 415 -1.35 -30.23 -27.03
N ASP A 416 -0.90 -29.72 -28.19
CA ASP A 416 -0.50 -30.51 -29.37
C ASP A 416 1.00 -30.82 -29.45
N TYR A 417 1.79 -30.61 -28.40
CA TYR A 417 3.20 -30.97 -28.43
C TYR A 417 3.39 -32.48 -28.32
N VAL A 418 3.51 -33.15 -29.44
CA VAL A 418 3.94 -34.56 -29.50
C VAL A 418 5.46 -34.57 -29.41
N PRO A 419 6.09 -35.22 -28.40
CA PRO A 419 7.55 -35.39 -28.35
C PRO A 419 8.02 -36.12 -29.61
N MET A 420 9.09 -35.63 -30.27
CA MET A 420 9.63 -36.31 -31.43
C MET A 420 10.01 -37.75 -31.05
N PRO A 421 9.74 -38.75 -31.94
CA PRO A 421 10.11 -40.14 -31.70
C PRO A 421 11.61 -40.23 -31.49
N GLY A 422 12.08 -40.70 -30.33
CA GLY A 422 13.49 -40.80 -29.93
C GLY A 422 13.90 -39.93 -28.76
N GLU A 423 13.00 -39.14 -28.19
CA GLU A 423 13.21 -38.40 -26.92
C GLU A 423 12.71 -39.20 -25.73
N ASP A 424 13.20 -40.45 -25.57
CA ASP A 424 13.02 -41.16 -24.30
C ASP A 424 13.83 -40.42 -23.22
N ARG A 425 13.10 -39.75 -22.30
CA ARG A 425 13.72 -39.08 -21.14
C ARG A 425 14.22 -40.16 -20.16
N GLU A 426 15.47 -40.60 -20.33
CA GLU A 426 16.16 -41.29 -19.24
C GLU A 426 16.46 -40.26 -18.13
N PRO A 427 15.99 -40.48 -16.90
CA PRO A 427 16.28 -39.57 -15.79
C PRO A 427 17.82 -39.58 -15.54
N GLY A 428 18.45 -38.42 -15.67
CA GLY A 428 19.83 -38.23 -15.23
C GLY A 428 20.90 -37.96 -16.28
N LYS A 429 20.60 -37.88 -17.59
CA LYS A 429 21.61 -37.45 -18.58
C LYS A 429 21.44 -35.98 -18.98
N VAL A 430 22.34 -35.16 -18.47
CA VAL A 430 22.51 -33.78 -18.97
C VAL A 430 23.00 -33.81 -20.40
N ARG A 431 22.23 -33.28 -21.37
CA ARG A 431 22.68 -33.07 -22.73
C ARG A 431 23.84 -32.08 -22.74
N THR A 432 25.05 -32.58 -22.96
CA THR A 432 26.16 -31.75 -23.50
C THR A 432 25.80 -31.38 -24.93
N THR A 433 25.56 -30.10 -25.18
CA THR A 433 25.38 -29.53 -26.51
C THR A 433 26.60 -29.90 -27.36
N GLN A 434 26.45 -30.89 -28.23
CA GLN A 434 27.42 -31.13 -29.27
C GLN A 434 27.39 -29.94 -30.25
N LYS A 435 28.55 -29.30 -30.44
CA LYS A 435 28.74 -28.33 -31.52
C LYS A 435 28.36 -29.02 -32.85
N PRO A 436 27.67 -28.33 -33.78
CA PRO A 436 27.32 -28.92 -35.07
C PRO A 436 28.57 -29.37 -35.78
N LYS A 437 28.62 -30.66 -36.22
CA LYS A 437 29.63 -31.19 -37.09
C LYS A 437 29.60 -30.42 -38.42
N LYS A 438 30.75 -29.85 -38.80
CA LYS A 438 30.97 -29.34 -40.17
C LYS A 438 30.83 -30.51 -41.15
N ASP A 439 29.84 -30.41 -42.02
CA ASP A 439 29.68 -31.29 -43.16
C ASP A 439 30.74 -30.92 -44.20
N THR A 440 31.59 -31.89 -44.51
CA THR A 440 32.63 -31.76 -45.54
C THR A 440 32.06 -32.22 -46.90
N GLY A 441 31.73 -31.27 -47.73
CA GLY A 441 31.28 -31.57 -49.10
C GLY A 441 31.35 -30.36 -50.03
N ASP A 442 32.41 -30.32 -50.75
CA ASP A 442 32.65 -29.75 -52.09
C ASP A 442 32.95 -28.27 -52.27
N LYS A 443 34.05 -28.15 -52.98
CA LYS A 443 34.77 -26.98 -53.46
C LYS A 443 33.94 -26.07 -54.36
N MET A 444 34.08 -24.75 -54.20
CA MET A 444 34.41 -23.80 -55.25
C MET A 444 34.69 -22.39 -54.75
N GLY A 445 35.84 -21.86 -55.15
CA GLY A 445 36.07 -20.47 -55.52
C GLY A 445 36.30 -19.48 -54.33
N GLY A 446 37.60 -19.13 -54.22
CA GLY A 446 38.07 -18.15 -53.25
C GLY A 446 37.53 -16.73 -53.42
N LEU A 447 37.62 -16.04 -52.33
CA LEU A 447 37.94 -14.62 -52.21
C LEU A 447 38.45 -14.41 -50.78
N ASP A 448 39.67 -13.91 -50.71
CA ASP A 448 40.33 -13.52 -49.46
C ASP A 448 39.64 -12.32 -48.85
N ASP A 449 39.19 -12.43 -47.59
CA ASP A 449 38.88 -11.27 -46.72
C ASP A 449 39.85 -11.33 -45.54
N GLU A 450 40.84 -10.44 -45.62
CA GLU A 450 41.77 -10.09 -44.56
C GLU A 450 41.02 -9.41 -43.45
N GLU A 451 41.07 -9.95 -42.22
CA GLU A 451 40.72 -9.22 -41.00
C GLU A 451 41.74 -8.12 -40.74
N PRO A 452 41.34 -6.88 -40.44
CA PRO A 452 42.29 -5.84 -40.06
C PRO A 452 42.83 -6.11 -38.66
N GLU A 453 44.15 -6.25 -38.54
CA GLU A 453 44.89 -6.22 -37.27
C GLU A 453 44.65 -4.88 -36.55
N GLU A 454 44.13 -4.93 -35.33
CA GLU A 454 44.00 -3.76 -34.45
C GLU A 454 45.40 -3.33 -33.99
N ASP A 455 45.78 -2.10 -34.35
CA ASP A 455 47.00 -1.42 -33.95
C ASP A 455 46.99 -1.06 -32.46
N PRO A 456 47.88 -1.63 -31.63
CA PRO A 456 47.89 -1.37 -30.16
C PRO A 456 48.18 0.08 -29.79
N GLU A 457 48.76 0.89 -30.67
CA GLU A 457 49.05 2.31 -30.38
C GLU A 457 47.80 3.21 -30.48
N ALA A 458 46.78 2.82 -31.23
CA ALA A 458 45.54 3.57 -31.37
C ALA A 458 44.65 3.46 -30.10
N VAL A 459 44.70 2.33 -29.39
CA VAL A 459 43.92 2.10 -28.15
C VAL A 459 44.51 2.88 -26.98
N GLU A 460 45.83 3.07 -26.92
CA GLU A 460 46.47 3.82 -25.85
C GLU A 460 46.28 5.33 -25.98
N LYS A 461 46.10 5.84 -27.21
CA LYS A 461 45.83 7.27 -27.46
C LYS A 461 44.41 7.66 -27.13
N ALA A 462 43.42 6.79 -27.35
CA ALA A 462 42.03 7.01 -26.97
C ALA A 462 41.81 7.00 -25.44
N ARG A 463 42.65 6.30 -24.68
CA ARG A 463 42.62 6.31 -23.20
C ARG A 463 43.22 7.56 -22.56
N LYS A 464 44.11 8.26 -23.28
CA LYS A 464 44.71 9.52 -22.76
C LYS A 464 43.84 10.74 -23.00
N ASP A 465 42.95 10.74 -23.98
CA ASP A 465 42.06 11.87 -24.26
C ASP A 465 40.76 11.88 -23.44
N LEU A 466 40.46 10.81 -22.70
CA LEU A 466 39.29 10.70 -21.78
C LEU A 466 39.59 11.07 -20.32
N GLY A 467 40.75 11.63 -20.03
CA GLY A 467 41.20 11.92 -18.68
C GLY A 467 41.70 13.35 -18.46
N ARG A 468 40.95 14.35 -18.95
CA ARG A 468 41.10 15.77 -18.51
C ARG A 468 39.82 16.53 -18.86
N ASP A 469 38.97 16.72 -17.86
CA ASP A 469 38.58 17.96 -17.19
C ASP A 469 37.54 17.63 -16.08
#